data_7dcb6891f65ba30fe896ba0832fd8113
#
_entry.id   7dcb6891f65ba30fe896ba0832fd8113
#
_cell.length_a   1.000
_cell.length_b   1.000
_cell.length_c   1.000
_cell.angle_alpha   90.00
_cell.angle_beta   90.00
_cell.angle_gamma   90.00
#
_symmetry.space_group_name_H-M   'P 1'
#
loop_
_entity.id
_entity.type
_entity.pdbx_description
1 polymer ?
#
loop_
_entity_poly.entity_id
_entity_poly.type
_entity_poly.pdbx_seq_one_letter_code
_entity_poly.pdbx_strand_id
1 'polypeptide(L)'
;MSNSQQIILWSKNGCSYCKDIQSYFNEQQIPFSTIDVTEHDDYRNILEAKYGVRYVPVVEISHNSHVYQALLNPDIETLRKALI
;
A
#
# COMPACT_ATOMS: atom_id res chain seq x y z
N MET A 1 5.48 -15.39 -18.45
CA MET A 1 5.36 -14.85 -18.12
C MET A 1 5.24 -14.16 -17.20
N SER A 2 5.39 -13.52 -17.14
CA SER A 2 5.58 -12.95 -16.00
C SER A 2 4.42 -12.32 -15.45
N ASN A 3 4.30 -12.37 -14.24
CA ASN A 3 3.30 -11.74 -13.51
C ASN A 3 3.68 -10.31 -13.27
N SER A 4 2.90 -9.38 -13.67
CA SER A 4 3.24 -7.98 -13.54
C SER A 4 2.55 -7.34 -12.36
N GLN A 5 2.21 -8.09 -11.34
CA GLN A 5 1.62 -7.52 -10.14
C GLN A 5 2.62 -6.61 -9.45
N GLN A 6 2.18 -5.40 -9.12
CA GLN A 6 2.99 -4.43 -8.39
C GLN A 6 2.21 -3.96 -7.17
N ILE A 7 2.93 -3.79 -6.07
CA ILE A 7 2.33 -3.39 -4.81
C ILE A 7 3.07 -2.18 -4.28
N ILE A 8 2.32 -1.14 -3.90
CA ILE A 8 2.87 0.08 -3.32
C ILE A 8 2.19 0.31 -1.98
N LEU A 9 3.00 0.45 -0.94
CA LEU A 9 2.50 0.74 0.39
C LEU A 9 2.82 2.19 0.74
N TRP A 10 1.79 2.99 1.01
CA TRP A 10 1.95 4.34 1.52
C TRP A 10 1.98 4.26 3.04
N SER A 11 3.07 4.73 3.65
CA SER A 11 3.28 4.55 5.09
C SER A 11 3.91 5.79 5.70
N LYS A 12 4.05 5.77 7.03
CA LYS A 12 4.73 6.84 7.75
C LYS A 12 5.46 6.24 8.94
N ASN A 13 6.42 6.97 9.48
CA ASN A 13 7.13 6.56 10.71
C ASN A 13 6.15 6.53 11.88
N GLY A 14 6.31 5.56 12.75
CA GLY A 14 5.49 5.45 13.94
C GLY A 14 4.12 4.88 13.70
N CYS A 15 3.85 4.39 12.51
CA CYS A 15 2.57 3.79 12.18
C CYS A 15 2.64 2.28 12.42
N SER A 16 1.97 1.81 13.47
CA SER A 16 2.03 0.38 13.79
C SER A 16 1.34 -0.47 12.73
N TYR A 17 0.24 0.00 12.18
CA TYR A 17 -0.46 -0.74 11.12
C TYR A 17 0.41 -0.84 9.86
N CYS A 18 1.17 0.22 9.56
CA CYS A 18 2.07 0.18 8.42
C CYS A 18 3.17 -0.87 8.63
N LYS A 19 3.69 -0.96 9.84
CA LYS A 19 4.69 -1.96 10.17
C LYS A 19 4.13 -3.37 10.07
N ASP A 20 2.91 -3.57 10.54
CA ASP A 20 2.28 -4.87 10.45
C ASP A 20 2.14 -5.32 9.01
N ILE A 21 1.77 -4.40 8.13
CA ILE A 21 1.61 -4.71 6.72
C ILE A 21 2.97 -5.05 6.10
N GLN A 22 4.00 -4.27 6.43
CA GLN A 22 5.34 -4.54 5.93
C GLN A 22 5.82 -5.91 6.37
N SER A 23 5.59 -6.25 7.64
CA SER A 23 5.98 -7.55 8.15
C SER A 23 5.25 -8.67 7.44
N TYR A 24 3.97 -8.48 7.19
CA TYR A 24 3.19 -9.48 6.48
C TYR A 24 3.74 -9.72 5.07
N PHE A 25 4.03 -8.64 4.33
CA PHE A 25 4.59 -8.77 3.00
C PHE A 25 5.93 -9.49 3.04
N ASN A 26 6.79 -9.14 4.02
CA ASN A 26 8.10 -9.78 4.13
C ASN A 26 7.99 -11.25 4.49
N GLU A 27 7.09 -11.60 5.39
CA GLU A 27 6.91 -13.00 5.79
C GLU A 27 6.40 -13.84 4.63
N GLN A 28 5.56 -13.26 3.79
CA GLN A 28 4.99 -13.97 2.65
C GLN A 28 5.86 -13.84 1.41
N GLN A 29 7.01 -13.17 1.53
CA GLN A 29 7.94 -12.96 0.42
C GLN A 29 7.26 -12.27 -0.75
N ILE A 30 6.41 -11.29 -0.46
CA ILE A 30 5.69 -10.53 -1.46
C ILE A 30 6.47 -9.25 -1.73
N PRO A 31 6.96 -9.03 -2.95
CA PRO A 31 7.68 -7.79 -3.26
C PRO A 31 6.75 -6.59 -3.21
N PHE A 32 7.25 -5.48 -2.68
CA PHE A 32 6.47 -4.25 -2.62
C PHE A 32 7.40 -3.05 -2.56
N SER A 33 6.86 -1.89 -2.93
CA SER A 33 7.56 -0.62 -2.78
C SER A 33 6.85 0.19 -1.71
N THR A 34 7.59 1.10 -1.08
CA THR A 34 7.05 1.93 -0.01
C THR A 34 7.19 3.39 -0.37
N ILE A 35 6.13 4.16 -0.13
CA ILE A 35 6.17 5.61 -0.22
C ILE A 35 5.96 6.15 1.19
N ASP A 36 6.99 6.82 1.73
CA ASP A 36 6.97 7.34 3.09
C ASP A 36 6.48 8.78 3.05
N VAL A 37 5.37 9.06 3.75
CA VAL A 37 4.78 10.39 3.75
C VAL A 37 5.12 11.18 5.00
N THR A 38 6.05 10.70 5.82
CA THR A 38 6.32 11.27 7.14
C THR A 38 6.59 12.78 7.07
N GLU A 39 7.41 13.22 6.13
CA GLU A 39 7.73 14.63 6.00
C GLU A 39 7.36 15.16 4.62
N HIS A 40 6.33 14.58 4.02
CA HIS A 40 5.94 14.89 2.65
C HIS A 40 4.45 15.15 2.57
N ASP A 41 4.05 16.38 2.93
CA ASP A 41 2.65 16.76 2.76
C ASP A 41 2.23 16.72 1.29
N ASP A 42 3.17 16.94 0.38
CA ASP A 42 2.88 16.84 -1.04
C ASP A 42 2.44 15.42 -1.42
N TYR A 43 3.01 14.39 -0.78
CA TYR A 43 2.58 13.02 -1.03
C TYR A 43 1.16 12.79 -0.51
N ARG A 44 0.82 13.38 0.63
CA ARG A 44 -0.55 13.29 1.15
C ARG A 44 -1.53 14.00 0.25
N ASN A 45 -1.13 15.09 -0.38
CA ASN A 45 -1.97 15.76 -1.36
C ASN A 45 -2.26 14.85 -2.54
N ILE A 46 -1.29 14.04 -2.94
CA ILE A 46 -1.50 13.08 -4.01
C ILE A 46 -2.52 12.02 -3.59
N LEU A 47 -2.41 11.51 -2.37
CA LEU A 47 -3.39 10.54 -1.87
C LEU A 47 -4.78 11.13 -1.86
N GLU A 48 -4.90 12.38 -1.41
CA GLU A 48 -6.21 13.02 -1.36
C GLU A 48 -6.78 13.22 -2.75
N ALA A 49 -5.96 13.58 -3.71
CA ALA A 49 -6.41 13.76 -5.08
C ALA A 49 -6.86 12.44 -5.69
N LYS A 50 -6.20 11.33 -5.33
CA LYS A 50 -6.54 10.03 -5.91
C LYS A 50 -7.71 9.37 -5.21
N TYR A 51 -7.77 9.43 -3.90
CA TYR A 51 -8.70 8.61 -3.12
C TYR A 51 -9.51 9.41 -2.11
N GLY A 52 -9.28 10.70 -1.99
CA GLY A 52 -10.02 11.52 -1.03
C GLY A 52 -9.59 11.35 0.41
N VAL A 53 -8.41 10.77 0.66
CA VAL A 53 -7.94 10.52 2.03
C VAL A 53 -6.52 11.02 2.18
N ARG A 54 -6.16 11.36 3.41
CA ARG A 54 -4.79 11.80 3.75
C ARG A 54 -4.12 10.87 4.75
N TYR A 55 -4.78 9.80 5.14
CA TYR A 55 -4.23 8.88 6.13
C TYR A 55 -3.46 7.75 5.45
N VAL A 56 -2.65 7.07 6.21
CA VAL A 56 -1.97 5.84 5.83
C VAL A 56 -2.28 4.80 6.90
N PRO A 57 -2.15 3.51 6.62
CA PRO A 57 -1.62 2.92 5.40
C PRO A 57 -2.63 2.89 4.26
N VAL A 58 -2.10 3.01 3.04
CA VAL A 58 -2.88 2.77 1.83
C VAL A 58 -2.05 1.79 0.99
N VAL A 59 -2.68 0.76 0.49
CA VAL A 59 -2.00 -0.24 -0.33
C VAL A 59 -2.59 -0.20 -1.73
N GLU A 60 -1.73 0.03 -2.71
CA GLU A 60 -2.14 0.02 -4.11
C GLU A 60 -1.61 -1.27 -4.75
N ILE A 61 -2.50 -2.01 -5.39
CA ILE A 61 -2.14 -3.26 -6.03
C ILE A 61 -2.50 -3.17 -7.50
N SER A 62 -1.51 -3.37 -8.36
CA SER A 62 -1.70 -3.39 -9.80
C SER A 62 -1.53 -4.82 -10.27
N HIS A 63 -2.51 -5.33 -10.98
CA HIS A 63 -2.44 -6.71 -11.48
C HIS A 63 -1.92 -6.78 -12.91
N ASN A 64 -1.94 -5.66 -13.65
CA ASN A 64 -1.48 -5.68 -15.03
C ASN A 64 -1.05 -4.32 -15.53
N SER A 65 -0.53 -3.50 -14.72
CA SER A 65 0.00 -2.16 -15.02
C SER A 65 -1.01 -1.14 -15.54
N HIS A 66 -2.25 -1.51 -15.72
CA HIS A 66 -3.27 -0.58 -16.18
C HIS A 66 -4.28 -0.24 -15.09
N VAL A 67 -4.52 -1.16 -14.18
CA VAL A 67 -5.56 -1.00 -13.18
C VAL A 67 -4.97 -1.19 -11.80
N TYR A 68 -5.17 -0.21 -10.94
CA TYR A 68 -4.78 -0.29 -9.54
C TYR A 68 -6.02 -0.47 -8.68
N GLN A 69 -5.93 -1.41 -7.76
CA GLN A 69 -6.90 -1.54 -6.69
C GLN A 69 -6.31 -0.92 -5.44
N ALA A 70 -7.03 0.02 -4.84
CA ALA A 70 -6.54 0.69 -3.64
C ALA A 70 -7.28 0.18 -2.42
N LEU A 71 -6.54 -0.19 -1.39
CA LEU A 71 -7.10 -0.60 -0.12
C LEU A 71 -6.78 0.49 0.89
N LEU A 72 -7.81 1.13 1.42
CA LEU A 72 -7.65 2.27 2.32
C LEU A 72 -7.68 1.76 3.75
N ASN A 73 -6.55 1.91 4.45
CA ASN A 73 -6.40 1.48 5.83
C ASN A 73 -6.79 0.00 6.00
N PRO A 74 -6.23 -0.90 5.18
CA PRO A 74 -6.66 -2.30 5.22
C PRO A 74 -6.08 -3.01 6.44
N ASP A 75 -6.82 -4.01 6.92
CA ASP A 75 -6.23 -4.95 7.88
C ASP A 75 -5.59 -6.12 7.12
N ILE A 76 -4.92 -7.00 7.86
CA ILE A 76 -4.18 -8.09 7.24
C ILE A 76 -5.12 -9.06 6.52
N GLU A 77 -6.29 -9.29 7.08
CA GLU A 77 -7.25 -10.20 6.46
C GLU A 77 -7.70 -9.68 5.10
N THR A 78 -7.98 -8.37 5.02
CA THR A 78 -8.39 -7.75 3.77
C THR A 78 -7.28 -7.84 2.74
N LEU A 79 -6.03 -7.60 3.17
CA LEU A 79 -4.89 -7.71 2.28
C LEU A 79 -4.74 -9.13 1.75
N ARG A 80 -4.85 -10.11 2.64
CA ARG A 80 -4.68 -11.51 2.24
C ARG A 80 -5.68 -11.88 1.17
N LYS A 81 -6.92 -11.44 1.33
CA LYS A 81 -7.97 -11.74 0.35
C LYS A 81 -7.71 -11.06 -0.98
N ALA A 82 -7.18 -9.85 -0.95
CA ALA A 82 -6.94 -9.09 -2.17
C ALA A 82 -5.77 -9.65 -2.97
N LEU A 83 -4.86 -10.37 -2.31
CA LEU A 83 -3.64 -10.86 -2.93
C LEU A 83 -3.74 -12.32 -3.40
N ILE A 84 -4.84 -12.96 -3.20
CA ILE A 84 -5.04 -14.33 -3.65
C ILE A 84 -5.25 -14.39 -5.16
#